data_239065ab87367c038d69eaf81c89b4b1
#
_entry.id   239065ab87367c038d69eaf81c89b4b1
#
_cell.length_a   1.000
_cell.length_b   1.000
_cell.length_c   1.000
_cell.angle_alpha   90.00
_cell.angle_beta   90.00
_cell.angle_gamma   90.00
#
_symmetry.space_group_name_H-M   'P 1'
#
loop_
_entity.id
_entity.type
_entity.pdbx_description
1 polymer ?
#
loop_
_entity_poly.entity_id
_entity_poly.type
_entity_poly.pdbx_seq_one_letter_code
_entity_poly.pdbx_strand_id
1 'polypeptide(L)'
;QAIEALATRQFFSPYPEHPKAYNPELDAQGKDAFGRLLNENFKQLNQEADAWIGEEVSPLWQYGIGVRYPSISSEKYISNSKTAARDWKKASIEARAGVLIESLERVRARFFELAYATMHTTGQSFMMAFQASGPHAADRALEAIAVGVQELTRYPKELAFSKPLGKYSLDVQKSWKPISKGVGLVIGCSTFPTWNTVPGVYANLICGNTAIVKPHPKSILAI
;
A
#
# COMPACT_ATOMS: atom_id res chain seq x y z
N GLN A 1 -4.12 -18.47 -5.50
CA GLN A 1 -2.65 -18.66 -5.50
C GLN A 1 -2.02 -18.05 -4.24
N ALA A 2 -2.07 -16.71 -3.98
CA ALA A 2 -1.44 -16.11 -2.80
C ALA A 2 -1.93 -16.70 -1.47
N ILE A 3 -3.24 -16.89 -1.29
CA ILE A 3 -3.83 -17.54 -0.10
C ILE A 3 -3.40 -19.01 0.00
N GLU A 4 -3.36 -19.71 -1.10
CA GLU A 4 -2.90 -21.10 -1.17
C GLU A 4 -1.42 -21.21 -0.79
N ALA A 5 -0.58 -20.31 -1.30
CA ALA A 5 0.84 -20.25 -0.95
C ALA A 5 1.05 -19.99 0.55
N LEU A 6 0.25 -19.14 1.18
CA LEU A 6 0.26 -18.94 2.63
C LEU A 6 -0.08 -20.22 3.39
N ALA A 7 -1.13 -20.94 2.95
CA ALA A 7 -1.57 -22.19 3.58
C ALA A 7 -0.53 -23.30 3.47
N THR A 8 0.17 -23.39 2.35
CA THR A 8 1.21 -24.41 2.08
C THR A 8 2.62 -23.94 2.44
N ARG A 9 2.79 -22.71 2.89
CA ARG A 9 4.09 -22.06 3.15
C ARG A 9 5.04 -22.08 1.96
N GLN A 10 4.49 -21.98 0.74
CA GLN A 10 5.25 -21.87 -0.49
C GLN A 10 5.44 -20.41 -0.87
N PHE A 11 6.55 -20.12 -1.55
CA PHE A 11 6.77 -18.82 -2.12
C PHE A 11 5.85 -18.60 -3.33
N PHE A 12 5.23 -17.44 -3.38
CA PHE A 12 4.45 -16.98 -4.52
C PHE A 12 4.70 -15.49 -4.75
N SER A 13 5.15 -15.15 -5.97
CA SER A 13 5.26 -13.78 -6.43
C SER A 13 4.84 -13.70 -7.91
N PRO A 14 3.92 -12.80 -8.27
CA PRO A 14 3.61 -12.49 -9.65
C PRO A 14 4.55 -11.41 -10.24
N TYR A 15 5.49 -10.89 -9.46
CA TYR A 15 6.35 -9.76 -9.81
C TYR A 15 7.81 -10.20 -9.96
N PRO A 16 8.31 -10.37 -11.20
CA PRO A 16 9.72 -10.73 -11.42
C PRO A 16 10.68 -9.73 -10.75
N GLU A 17 11.67 -10.25 -10.04
CA GLU A 17 12.63 -9.42 -9.29
C GLU A 17 13.67 -8.73 -10.18
N HIS A 18 13.92 -9.25 -11.37
CA HIS A 18 14.98 -8.74 -12.24
C HIS A 18 14.41 -7.80 -13.31
N PRO A 19 14.94 -6.57 -13.48
CA PRO A 19 14.45 -5.61 -14.48
C PRO A 19 14.38 -6.16 -15.91
N LYS A 20 15.29 -7.07 -16.29
CA LYS A 20 15.29 -7.69 -17.61
C LYS A 20 14.09 -8.61 -17.90
N ALA A 21 13.30 -8.95 -16.89
CA ALA A 21 12.06 -9.69 -17.07
C ALA A 21 10.88 -8.81 -17.53
N TYR A 22 11.10 -7.51 -17.62
CA TYR A 22 10.13 -6.51 -18.07
C TYR A 22 10.49 -6.02 -19.48
N ASN A 23 9.53 -5.33 -20.15
CA ASN A 23 9.82 -4.69 -21.43
C ASN A 23 10.99 -3.70 -21.26
N PRO A 24 12.06 -3.79 -22.09
CA PRO A 24 13.24 -2.93 -22.00
C PRO A 24 12.94 -1.43 -22.09
N GLU A 25 11.86 -1.03 -22.77
CA GLU A 25 11.46 0.37 -22.90
C GLU A 25 11.02 0.99 -21.55
N LEU A 26 10.56 0.17 -20.60
CA LEU A 26 10.07 0.64 -19.31
C LEU A 26 11.16 1.31 -18.47
N ASP A 27 12.43 0.93 -18.66
CA ASP A 27 13.55 1.56 -17.96
C ASP A 27 13.69 3.03 -18.41
N ALA A 28 13.77 3.27 -19.71
CA ALA A 28 13.84 4.64 -20.23
C ALA A 28 12.58 5.46 -19.86
N GLN A 29 11.39 4.86 -19.99
CA GLN A 29 10.14 5.50 -19.64
C GLN A 29 10.08 5.86 -18.13
N GLY A 30 10.54 4.99 -17.25
CA GLY A 30 10.59 5.22 -15.81
C GLY A 30 11.58 6.33 -15.45
N LYS A 31 12.75 6.35 -16.09
CA LYS A 31 13.74 7.43 -15.95
C LYS A 31 13.17 8.78 -16.37
N ASP A 32 12.49 8.83 -17.52
CA ASP A 32 11.86 10.05 -18.04
C ASP A 32 10.70 10.49 -17.13
N ALA A 33 9.90 9.56 -16.62
CA ALA A 33 8.81 9.84 -15.70
C ALA A 33 9.36 10.47 -14.40
N PHE A 34 10.39 9.89 -13.80
CA PHE A 34 11.10 10.48 -12.67
C PHE A 34 11.64 11.87 -13.01
N GLY A 35 12.31 12.03 -14.17
CA GLY A 35 12.89 13.30 -14.62
C GLY A 35 11.86 14.43 -14.72
N ARG A 36 10.64 14.13 -15.14
CA ARG A 36 9.54 15.11 -15.24
C ARG A 36 9.01 15.60 -13.89
N LEU A 37 9.32 14.91 -12.79
CA LEU A 37 8.91 15.31 -11.44
C LEU A 37 9.88 16.32 -10.82
N LEU A 38 11.12 16.35 -11.28
CA LEU A 38 12.18 17.18 -10.70
C LEU A 38 11.83 18.67 -10.79
N ASN A 39 12.02 19.37 -9.66
CA ASN A 39 11.74 20.80 -9.50
C ASN A 39 10.27 21.21 -9.69
N GLU A 40 9.35 20.24 -9.62
CA GLU A 40 7.93 20.44 -9.82
C GLU A 40 7.11 20.20 -8.53
N ASN A 41 5.92 20.77 -8.50
CA ASN A 41 4.94 20.42 -7.49
C ASN A 41 4.32 19.06 -7.83
N PHE A 42 4.33 18.12 -6.87
CA PHE A 42 3.78 16.79 -7.05
C PHE A 42 2.24 16.82 -7.07
N LYS A 43 1.67 16.84 -8.28
CA LYS A 43 0.22 16.98 -8.53
C LYS A 43 -0.53 15.66 -8.67
N GLN A 44 0.14 14.51 -8.45
CA GLN A 44 -0.47 13.19 -8.62
C GLN A 44 -1.30 12.75 -7.39
N LEU A 45 -1.22 13.49 -6.29
CA LEU A 45 -2.09 13.28 -5.13
C LEU A 45 -3.37 14.11 -5.28
N ASN A 46 -4.52 13.48 -5.12
CA ASN A 46 -5.80 14.18 -4.99
C ASN A 46 -5.96 14.70 -3.54
N GLN A 47 -5.13 15.67 -3.19
CA GLN A 47 -5.05 16.26 -1.85
C GLN A 47 -4.96 17.77 -1.96
N GLU A 48 -5.69 18.48 -1.10
CA GLU A 48 -5.54 19.92 -0.92
C GLU A 48 -4.13 20.26 -0.44
N ALA A 49 -3.70 21.49 -0.70
CA ALA A 49 -2.41 22.02 -0.27
C ALA A 49 -2.61 23.35 0.47
N ASP A 50 -2.38 23.36 1.77
CA ASP A 50 -2.23 24.62 2.53
C ASP A 50 -0.80 25.17 2.36
N ALA A 51 0.17 24.27 2.12
CA ALA A 51 1.57 24.59 1.83
C ALA A 51 2.18 23.51 0.92
N TRP A 52 3.33 23.85 0.33
CA TRP A 52 4.15 22.93 -0.47
C TRP A 52 5.49 22.72 0.22
N ILE A 53 5.82 21.49 0.53
CA ILE A 53 7.02 21.10 1.27
C ILE A 53 7.85 20.09 0.47
N GLY A 54 9.16 20.07 0.66
CA GLY A 54 10.07 19.09 0.05
C GLY A 54 11.51 19.56 0.23
N GLU A 55 12.33 18.72 0.84
CA GLU A 55 13.74 19.02 1.17
C GLU A 55 14.65 17.84 0.79
N GLU A 56 14.20 17.00 -0.12
CA GLU A 56 14.95 15.81 -0.51
C GLU A 56 16.19 16.21 -1.32
N VAL A 57 17.31 15.63 -0.91
CA VAL A 57 18.60 15.80 -1.58
C VAL A 57 19.02 14.44 -2.12
N SER A 58 19.37 14.39 -3.39
CA SER A 58 19.91 13.18 -3.98
C SER A 58 21.33 12.89 -3.47
N PRO A 59 21.57 11.76 -2.79
CA PRO A 59 22.91 11.37 -2.40
C PRO A 59 23.85 11.15 -3.59
N LEU A 60 23.31 10.86 -4.77
CA LEU A 60 24.10 10.62 -5.98
C LEU A 60 24.54 11.94 -6.64
N TRP A 61 23.63 12.93 -6.66
CA TRP A 61 23.90 14.24 -7.30
C TRP A 61 24.45 15.28 -6.35
N GLN A 62 24.30 15.06 -5.01
CA GLN A 62 24.69 16.01 -3.96
C GLN A 62 23.91 17.34 -4.02
N TYR A 63 22.73 17.37 -4.67
CA TYR A 63 21.83 18.52 -4.68
C TYR A 63 20.36 18.11 -4.59
N GLY A 64 19.50 19.09 -4.32
CA GLY A 64 18.06 18.86 -4.12
C GLY A 64 17.36 18.34 -5.38
N ILE A 65 16.43 17.42 -5.22
CA ILE A 65 15.57 16.95 -6.32
C ILE A 65 14.47 17.95 -6.65
N GLY A 66 14.18 18.89 -5.75
CA GLY A 66 13.30 20.04 -5.97
C GLY A 66 11.81 19.69 -6.04
N VAL A 67 11.42 18.45 -5.82
CA VAL A 67 10.00 18.05 -5.79
C VAL A 67 9.34 18.61 -4.54
N ARG A 68 8.14 19.17 -4.69
CA ARG A 68 7.35 19.71 -3.58
C ARG A 68 6.04 18.97 -3.46
N TYR A 69 5.67 18.62 -2.24
CA TYR A 69 4.49 17.82 -1.91
C TYR A 69 3.42 18.68 -1.24
N PRO A 70 2.12 18.44 -1.51
CA PRO A 70 1.05 19.15 -0.84
C PRO A 70 1.04 18.77 0.65
N SER A 71 0.92 19.77 1.51
CA SER A 71 0.84 19.61 2.97
C SER A 71 -0.40 20.32 3.50
N ILE A 72 -1.10 19.66 4.41
CA ILE A 72 -2.25 20.19 5.16
C ILE A 72 -2.05 19.94 6.64
N SER A 73 -2.90 20.51 7.49
CA SER A 73 -2.81 20.28 8.94
C SER A 73 -3.13 18.84 9.33
N SER A 74 -2.62 18.40 10.46
CA SER A 74 -2.87 17.05 11.00
C SER A 74 -4.36 16.79 11.19
N GLU A 75 -5.13 17.80 11.62
CA GLU A 75 -6.57 17.73 11.80
C GLU A 75 -7.30 17.47 10.49
N LYS A 76 -6.87 18.11 9.39
CA LYS A 76 -7.41 17.88 8.05
C LYS A 76 -7.11 16.46 7.57
N TYR A 77 -5.87 15.95 7.74
CA TYR A 77 -5.55 14.55 7.41
C TYR A 77 -6.48 13.58 8.14
N ILE A 78 -6.67 13.76 9.45
CA ILE A 78 -7.53 12.90 10.26
C ILE A 78 -8.99 13.02 9.82
N SER A 79 -9.49 14.23 9.59
CA SER A 79 -10.87 14.48 9.15
C SER A 79 -11.16 13.83 7.80
N ASN A 80 -10.29 14.04 6.80
CA ASN A 80 -10.42 13.47 5.46
C ASN A 80 -10.39 11.94 5.51
N SER A 81 -9.46 11.38 6.30
CA SER A 81 -9.35 9.93 6.48
C SER A 81 -10.59 9.34 7.15
N LYS A 82 -11.14 9.99 8.19
CA LYS A 82 -12.40 9.57 8.83
C LYS A 82 -13.59 9.65 7.87
N THR A 83 -13.62 10.65 7.00
CA THR A 83 -14.68 10.80 5.99
C THR A 83 -14.62 9.66 4.98
N ALA A 84 -13.45 9.38 4.42
CA ALA A 84 -13.23 8.27 3.49
C ALA A 84 -13.57 6.90 4.12
N ALA A 85 -13.28 6.73 5.42
CA ALA A 85 -13.57 5.50 6.15
C ALA A 85 -15.06 5.15 6.19
N ARG A 86 -15.96 6.14 6.07
CA ARG A 86 -17.42 5.90 6.11
C ARG A 86 -17.89 5.03 4.96
N ASP A 87 -17.31 5.22 3.77
CA ASP A 87 -17.69 4.47 2.57
C ASP A 87 -16.79 3.24 2.38
N TRP A 88 -15.49 3.36 2.65
CA TRP A 88 -14.56 2.25 2.52
C TRP A 88 -14.95 1.04 3.38
N LYS A 89 -15.37 1.24 4.61
CA LYS A 89 -15.82 0.15 5.50
C LYS A 89 -17.11 -0.55 5.05
N LYS A 90 -17.90 0.06 4.14
CA LYS A 90 -19.12 -0.56 3.59
C LYS A 90 -18.80 -1.53 2.46
N ALA A 91 -17.66 -1.38 1.79
CA ALA A 91 -17.22 -2.28 0.75
C ALA A 91 -17.00 -3.69 1.32
N SER A 92 -17.38 -4.72 0.58
CA SER A 92 -17.15 -6.10 0.98
C SER A 92 -15.65 -6.41 1.02
N ILE A 93 -15.27 -7.50 1.68
CA ILE A 93 -13.86 -7.95 1.75
C ILE A 93 -13.33 -8.21 0.33
N GLU A 94 -14.14 -8.85 -0.50
CA GLU A 94 -13.81 -9.18 -1.88
C GLU A 94 -13.65 -7.93 -2.74
N ALA A 95 -14.54 -6.94 -2.57
CA ALA A 95 -14.45 -5.67 -3.28
C ALA A 95 -13.18 -4.90 -2.89
N ARG A 96 -12.86 -4.84 -1.59
CA ARG A 96 -11.60 -4.23 -1.12
C ARG A 96 -10.39 -4.95 -1.69
N ALA A 97 -10.37 -6.28 -1.63
CA ALA A 97 -9.28 -7.08 -2.19
C ALA A 97 -9.11 -6.82 -3.70
N GLY A 98 -10.20 -6.79 -4.46
CA GLY A 98 -10.18 -6.50 -5.90
C GLY A 98 -9.57 -5.13 -6.23
N VAL A 99 -10.03 -4.08 -5.53
CA VAL A 99 -9.47 -2.72 -5.70
C VAL A 99 -7.98 -2.67 -5.34
N LEU A 100 -7.58 -3.33 -4.26
CA LEU A 100 -6.18 -3.34 -3.81
C LEU A 100 -5.28 -4.12 -4.77
N ILE A 101 -5.73 -5.26 -5.30
CA ILE A 101 -4.99 -6.03 -6.32
C ILE A 101 -4.85 -5.21 -7.60
N GLU A 102 -5.92 -4.56 -8.07
CA GLU A 102 -5.87 -3.68 -9.24
C GLU A 102 -4.89 -2.52 -9.03
N SER A 103 -4.82 -1.96 -7.82
CA SER A 103 -3.85 -0.92 -7.51
C SER A 103 -2.41 -1.41 -7.60
N LEU A 104 -2.12 -2.66 -7.25
CA LEU A 104 -0.79 -3.25 -7.40
C LEU A 104 -0.38 -3.39 -8.86
N GLU A 105 -1.30 -3.70 -9.78
CA GLU A 105 -0.99 -3.72 -11.22
C GLU A 105 -0.64 -2.32 -11.74
N ARG A 106 -1.29 -1.28 -11.23
CA ARG A 106 -0.92 0.12 -11.56
C ARG A 106 0.46 0.49 -10.98
N VAL A 107 0.77 0.05 -9.77
CA VAL A 107 2.11 0.22 -9.17
C VAL A 107 3.17 -0.53 -9.99
N ARG A 108 2.87 -1.77 -10.44
CA ARG A 108 3.75 -2.55 -11.31
C ARG A 108 4.16 -1.79 -12.58
N ALA A 109 3.25 -1.08 -13.20
CA ALA A 109 3.55 -0.28 -14.39
C ALA A 109 4.55 0.88 -14.09
N ARG A 110 4.76 1.22 -12.83
CA ARG A 110 5.64 2.31 -12.39
C ARG A 110 6.90 1.83 -11.63
N PHE A 111 7.22 0.55 -11.65
CA PHE A 111 8.37 0.01 -10.91
C PHE A 111 9.69 0.70 -11.25
N PHE A 112 9.92 1.02 -12.51
CA PHE A 112 11.15 1.73 -12.93
C PHE A 112 11.18 3.17 -12.44
N GLU A 113 10.07 3.89 -12.51
CA GLU A 113 9.96 5.25 -11.95
C GLU A 113 10.23 5.25 -10.44
N LEU A 114 9.63 4.31 -9.70
CA LEU A 114 9.87 4.12 -8.27
C LEU A 114 11.32 3.76 -7.97
N ALA A 115 11.97 2.97 -8.85
CA ALA A 115 13.38 2.62 -8.71
C ALA A 115 14.27 3.87 -8.80
N TYR A 116 14.04 4.74 -9.79
CA TYR A 116 14.79 6.00 -9.91
C TYR A 116 14.51 6.93 -8.74
N ALA A 117 13.26 7.09 -8.32
CA ALA A 117 12.90 7.86 -7.14
C ALA A 117 13.60 7.34 -5.88
N THR A 118 13.59 6.03 -5.65
CA THR A 118 14.25 5.39 -4.51
C THR A 118 15.77 5.57 -4.58
N MET A 119 16.38 5.33 -5.72
CA MET A 119 17.81 5.51 -5.93
C MET A 119 18.26 6.94 -5.59
N HIS A 120 17.50 7.95 -6.06
CA HIS A 120 17.84 9.35 -5.84
C HIS A 120 17.42 9.92 -4.48
N THR A 121 16.64 9.20 -3.70
CA THR A 121 16.27 9.63 -2.34
C THR A 121 16.98 8.84 -1.24
N THR A 122 17.56 7.68 -1.56
CA THR A 122 18.20 6.81 -0.56
C THR A 122 19.69 6.53 -0.82
N GLY A 123 20.17 6.74 -2.07
CA GLY A 123 21.53 6.39 -2.47
C GLY A 123 21.74 4.90 -2.77
N GLN A 124 20.70 4.11 -2.83
CA GLN A 124 20.78 2.69 -3.21
C GLN A 124 21.22 2.52 -4.67
N SER A 125 21.85 1.39 -4.99
CA SER A 125 22.05 1.01 -6.40
C SER A 125 20.72 0.82 -7.10
N PHE A 126 20.68 1.04 -8.42
CA PHE A 126 19.45 0.87 -9.20
C PHE A 126 18.80 -0.50 -9.00
N MET A 127 19.60 -1.58 -9.00
CA MET A 127 19.08 -2.95 -8.80
C MET A 127 18.39 -3.09 -7.43
N MET A 128 19.04 -2.61 -6.36
CA MET A 128 18.45 -2.66 -5.02
C MET A 128 17.19 -1.80 -4.93
N ALA A 129 17.24 -0.60 -5.48
CA ALA A 129 16.10 0.32 -5.50
C ALA A 129 14.92 -0.29 -6.27
N PHE A 130 15.17 -0.90 -7.45
CA PHE A 130 14.14 -1.57 -8.24
C PHE A 130 13.49 -2.72 -7.47
N GLN A 131 14.29 -3.63 -6.92
CA GLN A 131 13.78 -4.79 -6.18
C GLN A 131 12.97 -4.35 -4.95
N ALA A 132 13.51 -3.45 -4.14
CA ALA A 132 12.90 -3.05 -2.89
C ALA A 132 11.64 -2.18 -3.08
N SER A 133 11.65 -1.23 -4.02
CA SER A 133 10.50 -0.33 -4.24
C SER A 133 9.45 -0.89 -5.19
N GLY A 134 9.80 -1.85 -6.02
CA GLY A 134 8.93 -2.51 -6.96
C GLY A 134 8.46 -3.88 -6.48
N PRO A 135 9.05 -4.98 -7.00
CA PRO A 135 8.58 -6.35 -6.77
C PRO A 135 8.39 -6.71 -5.30
N HIS A 136 9.39 -6.48 -4.46
CA HIS A 136 9.31 -6.88 -3.05
C HIS A 136 8.27 -6.09 -2.26
N ALA A 137 8.10 -4.79 -2.54
CA ALA A 137 7.05 -3.98 -1.92
C ALA A 137 5.65 -4.49 -2.35
N ALA A 138 5.47 -4.78 -3.64
CA ALA A 138 4.22 -5.32 -4.18
C ALA A 138 3.91 -6.72 -3.62
N ASP A 139 4.90 -7.59 -3.49
CA ASP A 139 4.75 -8.91 -2.87
C ASP A 139 4.29 -8.81 -1.42
N ARG A 140 4.91 -7.93 -0.63
CA ARG A 140 4.50 -7.73 0.77
C ARG A 140 3.09 -7.14 0.88
N ALA A 141 2.70 -6.27 -0.06
CA ALA A 141 1.34 -5.77 -0.12
C ALA A 141 0.34 -6.87 -0.49
N LEU A 142 0.66 -7.71 -1.48
CA LEU A 142 -0.17 -8.86 -1.87
C LEU A 142 -0.33 -9.86 -0.72
N GLU A 143 0.76 -10.13 0.00
CA GLU A 143 0.72 -10.97 1.20
C GLU A 143 -0.18 -10.36 2.28
N ALA A 144 -0.08 -9.06 2.53
CA ALA A 144 -0.96 -8.35 3.48
C ALA A 144 -2.44 -8.45 3.08
N ILE A 145 -2.76 -8.33 1.79
CA ILE A 145 -4.12 -8.56 1.27
C ILE A 145 -4.55 -10.01 1.55
N ALA A 146 -3.73 -10.98 1.18
CA ALA A 146 -4.07 -12.40 1.31
C ALA A 146 -4.30 -12.82 2.76
N VAL A 147 -3.40 -12.42 3.68
CA VAL A 147 -3.55 -12.63 5.12
C VAL A 147 -4.81 -11.95 5.64
N GLY A 148 -5.05 -10.70 5.23
CA GLY A 148 -6.23 -9.95 5.63
C GLY A 148 -7.52 -10.62 5.18
N VAL A 149 -7.61 -11.10 3.94
CA VAL A 149 -8.77 -11.86 3.44
C VAL A 149 -8.96 -13.13 4.25
N GLN A 150 -7.88 -13.91 4.47
CA GLN A 150 -7.95 -15.17 5.21
C GLN A 150 -8.47 -14.97 6.64
N GLU A 151 -7.96 -13.98 7.36
CA GLU A 151 -8.39 -13.71 8.74
C GLU A 151 -9.80 -13.13 8.83
N LEU A 152 -10.17 -12.23 7.91
CA LEU A 152 -11.50 -11.64 7.89
C LEU A 152 -12.60 -12.60 7.47
N THR A 153 -12.26 -13.68 6.75
CA THR A 153 -13.19 -14.74 6.33
C THR A 153 -13.10 -15.99 7.19
N ARG A 154 -12.29 -15.98 8.23
CA ARG A 154 -12.06 -17.13 9.12
C ARG A 154 -13.32 -17.70 9.73
N TYR A 155 -14.28 -16.84 10.08
CA TYR A 155 -15.58 -17.24 10.59
C TYR A 155 -16.66 -17.04 9.53
N PRO A 156 -17.63 -17.96 9.42
CA PRO A 156 -18.75 -17.79 8.50
C PRO A 156 -19.58 -16.55 8.89
N LYS A 157 -20.10 -15.86 7.88
CA LYS A 157 -20.95 -14.68 8.11
C LYS A 157 -22.15 -15.01 8.99
N GLU A 158 -22.76 -16.14 8.75
CA GLU A 158 -23.95 -16.61 9.44
C GLU A 158 -23.81 -18.09 9.76
N LEU A 159 -24.30 -18.49 10.90
CA LEU A 159 -24.32 -19.87 11.38
C LEU A 159 -25.59 -20.11 12.17
N ALA A 160 -26.34 -21.15 11.80
CA ALA A 160 -27.39 -21.69 12.64
C ALA A 160 -26.79 -22.61 13.70
N PHE A 161 -27.16 -22.37 14.95
CA PHE A 161 -26.77 -23.19 16.09
C PHE A 161 -28.02 -23.74 16.75
N SER A 162 -28.12 -25.07 16.91
CA SER A 162 -29.22 -25.73 17.59
C SER A 162 -28.68 -26.56 18.75
N LYS A 163 -29.29 -26.41 19.93
CA LYS A 163 -28.96 -27.19 21.14
C LYS A 163 -30.23 -27.87 21.65
N PRO A 164 -30.24 -29.22 21.71
CA PRO A 164 -31.37 -29.95 22.31
C PRO A 164 -31.45 -29.69 23.81
N LEU A 165 -32.64 -29.39 24.31
CA LEU A 165 -32.98 -29.16 25.71
C LEU A 165 -34.15 -30.08 26.10
N GLY A 166 -33.91 -31.39 26.20
CA GLY A 166 -34.96 -32.37 26.45
C GLY A 166 -35.95 -32.47 25.29
N LYS A 167 -37.21 -32.05 25.53
CA LYS A 167 -38.27 -32.04 24.50
C LYS A 167 -38.26 -30.82 23.57
N TYR A 168 -37.40 -29.87 23.84
CA TYR A 168 -37.28 -28.60 23.09
C TYR A 168 -35.91 -28.48 22.47
N SER A 169 -35.77 -27.58 21.51
CA SER A 169 -34.47 -27.13 21.00
C SER A 169 -34.32 -25.64 21.21
N LEU A 170 -33.08 -25.20 21.51
CA LEU A 170 -32.67 -23.80 21.46
C LEU A 170 -32.01 -23.56 20.11
N ASP A 171 -32.70 -22.82 19.24
CA ASP A 171 -32.20 -22.47 17.91
C ASP A 171 -31.76 -21.00 17.91
N VAL A 172 -30.49 -20.76 17.55
CA VAL A 172 -29.88 -19.44 17.56
C VAL A 172 -29.21 -19.19 16.22
N GLN A 173 -29.55 -18.06 15.60
CA GLN A 173 -28.80 -17.54 14.46
C GLN A 173 -27.65 -16.69 14.98
N LYS A 174 -26.42 -17.02 14.55
CA LYS A 174 -25.21 -16.28 14.89
C LYS A 174 -24.68 -15.60 13.64
N SER A 175 -24.22 -14.36 13.79
CA SER A 175 -23.55 -13.64 12.73
C SER A 175 -22.24 -13.05 13.22
N TRP A 176 -21.23 -13.01 12.33
CA TRP A 176 -19.95 -12.36 12.57
C TRP A 176 -19.71 -11.28 11.54
N LYS A 177 -19.42 -10.09 12.04
CA LYS A 177 -19.10 -8.95 11.20
C LYS A 177 -17.78 -8.34 11.67
N PRO A 178 -16.69 -8.45 10.88
CA PRO A 178 -15.46 -7.73 11.18
C PRO A 178 -15.71 -6.22 11.20
N ILE A 179 -15.23 -5.55 12.25
CA ILE A 179 -15.38 -4.10 12.41
C ILE A 179 -14.01 -3.46 12.26
N SER A 180 -13.93 -2.46 11.36
CA SER A 180 -12.71 -1.67 11.17
C SER A 180 -12.41 -0.84 12.43
N LYS A 181 -11.11 -0.69 12.75
CA LYS A 181 -10.65 0.12 13.90
C LYS A 181 -10.66 1.63 13.62
N GLY A 182 -10.67 2.01 12.34
CA GLY A 182 -10.74 3.40 11.92
C GLY A 182 -9.57 3.85 11.07
N VAL A 183 -8.77 4.80 11.54
CA VAL A 183 -7.63 5.36 10.81
C VAL A 183 -6.33 4.76 11.30
N GLY A 184 -5.56 4.14 10.41
CA GLY A 184 -4.21 3.69 10.69
C GLY A 184 -3.18 4.77 10.39
N LEU A 185 -2.13 4.87 11.19
CA LEU A 185 -0.96 5.69 10.91
C LEU A 185 0.18 4.77 10.47
N VAL A 186 0.71 5.01 9.28
CA VAL A 186 1.87 4.28 8.74
C VAL A 186 3.05 5.24 8.69
N ILE A 187 4.10 4.92 9.44
CA ILE A 187 5.32 5.73 9.52
C ILE A 187 6.38 5.09 8.63
N GLY A 188 6.75 5.78 7.55
CA GLY A 188 7.78 5.35 6.63
C GLY A 188 9.19 5.63 7.14
N CYS A 189 10.16 4.88 6.63
CA CYS A 189 11.58 5.06 6.90
C CYS A 189 12.34 5.50 5.63
N SER A 190 13.63 5.85 5.76
CA SER A 190 14.46 6.24 4.61
C SER A 190 15.27 5.08 4.02
N THR A 191 15.39 3.96 4.72
CA THR A 191 16.25 2.85 4.26
C THR A 191 15.65 2.09 3.11
N PHE A 192 14.38 1.66 3.27
CA PHE A 192 13.56 1.00 2.26
C PHE A 192 12.16 1.62 2.30
N PRO A 193 11.99 2.84 1.78
CA PRO A 193 10.79 3.64 2.02
C PRO A 193 9.51 2.94 1.54
N THR A 194 9.47 2.48 0.30
CA THR A 194 8.31 1.81 -0.29
C THR A 194 8.04 0.47 0.40
N TRP A 195 9.08 -0.37 0.53
CA TRP A 195 8.95 -1.71 1.11
C TRP A 195 8.45 -1.71 2.55
N ASN A 196 8.87 -0.73 3.36
CA ASN A 196 8.43 -0.64 4.76
C ASN A 196 7.09 0.08 4.94
N THR A 197 6.64 0.84 3.96
CA THR A 197 5.40 1.62 4.04
C THR A 197 4.21 0.89 3.45
N VAL A 198 4.36 0.38 2.23
CA VAL A 198 3.26 -0.18 1.42
C VAL A 198 2.54 -1.34 2.13
N PRO A 199 3.20 -2.34 2.73
CA PRO A 199 2.49 -3.41 3.44
C PRO A 199 1.57 -2.91 4.56
N GLY A 200 2.01 -1.92 5.32
CA GLY A 200 1.21 -1.31 6.38
C GLY A 200 -0.03 -0.61 5.86
N VAL A 201 0.08 0.07 4.71
CA VAL A 201 -1.06 0.70 4.02
C VAL A 201 -2.07 -0.36 3.59
N TYR A 202 -1.61 -1.40 2.89
CA TYR A 202 -2.50 -2.45 2.36
C TYR A 202 -3.14 -3.28 3.46
N ALA A 203 -2.42 -3.56 4.56
CA ALA A 203 -2.98 -4.23 5.74
C ALA A 203 -4.11 -3.42 6.38
N ASN A 204 -3.95 -2.09 6.50
CA ASN A 204 -5.02 -1.23 6.98
C ASN A 204 -6.23 -1.24 6.05
N LEU A 205 -6.00 -1.06 4.76
CA LEU A 205 -7.07 -0.94 3.77
C LEU A 205 -7.87 -2.24 3.62
N ILE A 206 -7.22 -3.41 3.56
CA ILE A 206 -7.95 -4.68 3.46
C ILE A 206 -8.83 -4.92 4.70
N CYS A 207 -8.38 -4.51 5.89
CA CYS A 207 -9.16 -4.60 7.11
C CYS A 207 -10.30 -3.57 7.21
N GLY A 208 -10.53 -2.76 6.17
CA GLY A 208 -11.58 -1.74 6.13
C GLY A 208 -11.24 -0.47 6.89
N ASN A 209 -10.00 -0.32 7.35
CA ASN A 209 -9.48 0.94 7.87
C ASN A 209 -9.08 1.86 6.71
N THR A 210 -8.91 3.14 7.00
CA THR A 210 -8.14 4.06 6.15
C THR A 210 -6.72 4.22 6.71
N ALA A 211 -5.82 4.78 5.91
CA ALA A 211 -4.44 4.97 6.32
C ALA A 211 -3.99 6.41 6.07
N ILE A 212 -3.27 6.97 7.04
CA ILE A 212 -2.47 8.18 6.87
C ILE A 212 -1.02 7.73 6.81
N VAL A 213 -0.33 8.12 5.76
CA VAL A 213 1.10 7.83 5.59
C VAL A 213 1.91 9.05 6.01
N LYS A 214 2.84 8.85 6.92
CA LYS A 214 3.87 9.82 7.29
C LYS A 214 5.20 9.35 6.73
N PRO A 215 5.61 9.79 5.53
CA PRO A 215 6.88 9.37 4.95
C PRO A 215 8.07 9.94 5.73
N HIS A 216 9.25 9.38 5.49
CA HIS A 216 10.48 10.00 5.96
C HIS A 216 10.77 11.24 5.10
N PRO A 217 11.14 12.40 5.70
CA PRO A 217 11.29 13.66 4.95
C PRO A 217 12.36 13.63 3.85
N LYS A 218 13.32 12.71 3.93
CA LYS A 218 14.36 12.51 2.91
C LYS A 218 13.99 11.50 1.81
N SER A 219 12.81 10.89 1.87
CA SER A 219 12.42 9.80 0.93
C SER A 219 10.91 9.80 0.73
N ILE A 220 10.32 10.96 0.42
CA ILE A 220 8.89 11.12 0.18
C ILE A 220 8.54 10.57 -1.21
N LEU A 221 9.35 10.92 -2.22
CA LEU A 221 9.09 10.57 -3.62
C LEU A 221 9.05 9.05 -3.88
N ALA A 222 9.69 8.28 -3.03
CA ALA A 222 9.76 6.82 -3.14
C ALA A 222 8.54 6.10 -2.51
N ILE A 223 7.53 6.85 -2.04
CA ILE A 223 6.30 6.33 -1.42
C ILE A 223 5.09 6.85 -2.19
#